data_ddeb83b79f2dbdb740890e1d21fdaa17
#
_entry.id   ddeb83b79f2dbdb740890e1d21fdaa17
#
_cell.length_a   1.000
_cell.length_b   1.000
_cell.length_c   1.000
_cell.angle_alpha   90.00
_cell.angle_beta   90.00
_cell.angle_gamma   90.00
#
_symmetry.space_group_name_H-M   'P 1'
#
loop_
_entity.id
_entity.type
_entity.pdbx_description
1 polymer ?
#
loop_
_entity_poly.entity_id
_entity_poly.type
_entity_poly.pdbx_seq_one_letter_code
_entity_poly.pdbx_strand_id
1 'polypeptide(L)'
;MAYTKQVKAAAVLNNGWASTVTYGDGQTLFSTAHPLVSGGTNSNTTATGVDLNETSLENAVIQIAAWTDERGLLIAAKPRKLIVPPALMFVATRLLETELRVGTNDNDINALKNNGSIPEGYTVNHFLTDTNAWFLTTDVPNGLKHFVRTPLQNSMDGDFDTGNVRYKARERYSFGVSDPLGIYGSQGA
;
A
#
# COMPACT_ATOMS: atom_id res chain seq x y z
N MET A 1 1.35 -16.64 14.76
CA MET A 1 1.71 -16.60 13.32
C MET A 1 0.95 -15.53 12.54
N ALA A 2 -0.37 -15.39 12.63
CA ALA A 2 -1.12 -14.33 11.92
C ALA A 2 -0.61 -12.91 12.25
N TYR A 3 -0.43 -12.58 13.52
CA TYR A 3 0.12 -11.29 13.97
C TYR A 3 1.49 -10.98 13.33
N THR A 4 2.42 -11.94 13.36
CA THR A 4 3.77 -11.74 12.79
C THR A 4 3.72 -11.50 11.28
N LYS A 5 2.79 -12.13 10.56
CA LYS A 5 2.58 -11.89 9.12
C LYS A 5 2.09 -10.47 8.86
N GLN A 6 1.11 -10.01 9.64
CA GLN A 6 0.56 -8.66 9.51
C GLN A 6 1.62 -7.58 9.78
N VAL A 7 2.41 -7.75 10.85
CA VAL A 7 3.53 -6.83 11.16
C VAL A 7 4.56 -6.80 10.05
N LYS A 8 4.96 -7.96 9.50
CA LYS A 8 5.92 -8.01 8.39
C LYS A 8 5.37 -7.46 7.09
N ALA A 9 4.09 -7.66 6.80
CA ALA A 9 3.44 -7.05 5.64
C ALA A 9 3.41 -5.51 5.76
N ALA A 10 3.04 -5.00 6.93
CA ALA A 10 3.06 -3.57 7.21
C ALA A 10 4.47 -2.97 7.17
N ALA A 11 5.51 -3.74 7.53
CA ALA A 11 6.90 -3.27 7.49
C ALA A 11 7.36 -2.88 6.07
N VAL A 12 6.79 -3.47 5.03
CA VAL A 12 7.06 -3.06 3.63
C VAL A 12 6.64 -1.62 3.41
N LEU A 13 5.48 -1.22 3.91
CA LEU A 13 4.95 0.14 3.80
C LEU A 13 5.68 1.11 4.74
N ASN A 14 5.89 0.70 5.99
CA ASN A 14 6.59 1.52 7.00
C ASN A 14 8.02 1.89 6.58
N ASN A 15 8.70 1.00 5.85
CA ASN A 15 10.06 1.23 5.34
C ASN A 15 10.08 1.69 3.88
N GLY A 16 8.95 2.03 3.30
CA GLY A 16 8.84 2.32 1.88
C GLY A 16 9.65 3.54 1.39
N TRP A 17 9.96 4.49 2.28
CA TRP A 17 10.84 5.64 2.01
C TRP A 17 12.26 5.48 2.55
N ALA A 18 12.55 4.36 3.24
CA ALA A 18 13.85 4.16 3.86
C ALA A 18 14.93 3.92 2.79
N SER A 19 15.93 4.79 2.72
CA SER A 19 17.06 4.70 1.78
C SER A 19 17.92 3.43 1.94
N THR A 20 17.76 2.73 3.07
CA THR A 20 18.44 1.45 3.35
C THR A 20 17.76 0.27 2.67
N VAL A 21 16.54 0.44 2.13
CA VAL A 21 15.77 -0.60 1.47
C VAL A 21 15.50 -0.15 0.04
N THR A 22 16.28 -0.68 -0.90
CA THR A 22 16.12 -0.44 -2.34
C THR A 22 15.56 -1.67 -3.03
N TYR A 23 14.84 -1.44 -4.11
CA TYR A 23 14.22 -2.47 -4.94
C TYR A 23 15.03 -2.71 -6.22
N GLY A 24 14.48 -3.49 -7.16
CA GLY A 24 15.19 -3.92 -8.35
C GLY A 24 15.66 -2.81 -9.30
N ASP A 25 15.04 -1.64 -9.23
CA ASP A 25 15.38 -0.43 -9.96
C ASP A 25 16.42 0.47 -9.24
N GLY A 26 16.89 0.04 -8.05
CA GLY A 26 17.83 0.79 -7.22
C GLY A 26 17.20 1.94 -6.42
N GLN A 27 15.87 2.15 -6.53
CA GLN A 27 15.14 3.17 -5.77
C GLN A 27 14.45 2.58 -4.54
N THR A 28 14.02 3.45 -3.62
CA THR A 28 13.10 3.09 -2.53
C THR A 28 11.73 2.74 -3.08
N LEU A 29 10.88 2.05 -2.32
CA LEU A 29 9.53 1.70 -2.77
C LEU A 29 8.72 2.94 -3.20
N PHE A 30 8.77 4.00 -2.39
CA PHE A 30 8.17 5.28 -2.73
C PHE A 30 9.26 6.24 -3.15
N SER A 31 9.28 6.57 -4.43
CA SER A 31 10.26 7.47 -5.04
C SER A 31 9.60 8.32 -6.11
N THR A 32 10.09 9.53 -6.27
CA THR A 32 9.69 10.42 -7.37
C THR A 32 10.46 10.13 -8.67
N ALA A 33 11.39 9.18 -8.65
CA ALA A 33 12.35 8.96 -9.73
C ALA A 33 12.59 7.47 -10.03
N HIS A 34 11.52 6.67 -10.18
CA HIS A 34 11.64 5.31 -10.70
C HIS A 34 12.05 5.35 -12.17
N PRO A 35 13.26 4.86 -12.54
CA PRO A 35 13.78 5.00 -13.89
C PRO A 35 13.01 4.13 -14.88
N LEU A 36 12.78 4.67 -16.09
CA LEU A 36 12.21 3.96 -17.23
C LEU A 36 13.30 3.60 -18.26
N VAL A 37 13.16 2.47 -18.92
CA VAL A 37 14.08 2.03 -19.98
C VAL A 37 14.09 3.00 -21.16
N SER A 38 12.96 3.62 -21.47
CA SER A 38 12.85 4.64 -22.52
C SER A 38 13.51 5.98 -22.19
N GLY A 39 14.02 6.13 -20.97
CA GLY A 39 14.45 7.42 -20.40
C GLY A 39 13.30 8.17 -19.74
N GLY A 40 13.61 8.95 -18.72
CA GLY A 40 12.62 9.59 -17.86
C GLY A 40 12.36 8.78 -16.59
N THR A 41 11.36 9.19 -15.83
CA THR A 41 11.04 8.59 -14.54
C THR A 41 9.54 8.57 -14.29
N ASN A 42 9.05 7.54 -13.61
CA ASN A 42 7.73 7.53 -12.97
C ASN A 42 7.85 7.88 -11.48
N SER A 43 6.81 8.48 -10.96
CA SER A 43 6.69 8.78 -9.53
C SER A 43 5.47 8.08 -8.94
N ASN A 44 5.65 7.37 -7.83
CA ASN A 44 4.57 6.78 -7.06
C ASN A 44 4.39 7.42 -5.68
N THR A 45 4.90 8.62 -5.51
CA THR A 45 4.76 9.43 -4.30
C THR A 45 4.77 10.92 -4.65
N THR A 46 4.39 11.76 -3.69
CA THR A 46 4.57 13.22 -3.78
C THR A 46 6.02 13.60 -3.40
N ALA A 47 6.54 14.67 -4.00
CA ALA A 47 7.89 15.18 -3.68
C ALA A 47 8.03 15.62 -2.20
N THR A 48 6.95 16.14 -1.64
CA THR A 48 6.78 16.45 -0.22
C THR A 48 5.57 15.70 0.29
N GLY A 49 5.63 15.19 1.54
CA GLY A 49 4.47 14.56 2.16
C GLY A 49 3.26 15.50 2.16
N VAL A 50 2.08 14.96 1.89
CA VAL A 50 0.81 15.69 1.93
C VAL A 50 -0.19 14.91 2.76
N ASP A 51 -0.94 15.63 3.60
CA ASP A 51 -2.00 15.04 4.42
C ASP A 51 -3.13 14.49 3.57
N LEU A 52 -3.81 13.48 4.11
CA LEU A 52 -4.99 12.89 3.48
C LEU A 52 -6.15 13.89 3.51
N ASN A 53 -6.47 14.44 2.36
CA ASN A 53 -7.64 15.29 2.13
C ASN A 53 -8.19 15.04 0.71
N GLU A 54 -9.31 15.68 0.39
CA GLU A 54 -9.97 15.52 -0.90
C GLU A 54 -9.03 15.84 -2.07
N THR A 55 -8.40 17.03 -2.02
CA THR A 55 -7.50 17.48 -3.09
C THR A 55 -6.28 16.60 -3.26
N SER A 56 -5.64 16.15 -2.16
CA SER A 56 -4.47 15.28 -2.25
C SER A 56 -4.83 13.90 -2.82
N LEU A 57 -6.01 13.40 -2.49
CA LEU A 57 -6.50 12.12 -3.00
C LEU A 57 -6.88 12.21 -4.50
N GLU A 58 -7.53 13.30 -4.92
CA GLU A 58 -7.81 13.59 -6.34
C GLU A 58 -6.52 13.70 -7.17
N ASN A 59 -5.53 14.44 -6.66
CA ASN A 59 -4.22 14.56 -7.31
C ASN A 59 -3.52 13.21 -7.43
N ALA A 60 -3.60 12.35 -6.42
CA ALA A 60 -3.04 11.00 -6.48
C ALA A 60 -3.74 10.15 -7.56
N VAL A 61 -5.06 10.21 -7.67
CA VAL A 61 -5.83 9.52 -8.72
C VAL A 61 -5.40 10.00 -10.12
N ILE A 62 -5.24 11.31 -10.31
CA ILE A 62 -4.79 11.91 -11.57
C ILE A 62 -3.35 11.46 -11.88
N GLN A 63 -2.45 11.47 -10.89
CA GLN A 63 -1.06 11.04 -11.06
C GLN A 63 -0.97 9.55 -11.44
N ILE A 64 -1.75 8.68 -10.79
CA ILE A 64 -1.83 7.25 -11.13
C ILE A 64 -2.30 7.04 -12.57
N ALA A 65 -3.31 7.78 -13.01
CA ALA A 65 -3.82 7.69 -14.37
C ALA A 65 -2.82 8.16 -15.45
N ALA A 66 -1.85 9.00 -15.08
CA ALA A 66 -0.80 9.50 -15.97
C ALA A 66 0.45 8.60 -16.05
N TRP A 67 0.49 7.49 -15.34
CA TRP A 67 1.65 6.59 -15.37
C TRP A 67 1.87 5.94 -16.73
N THR A 68 3.13 5.74 -17.04
CA THR A 68 3.57 5.13 -18.30
C THR A 68 4.30 3.81 -18.05
N ASP A 69 4.33 2.97 -19.07
CA ASP A 69 5.15 1.77 -19.08
C ASP A 69 6.64 2.09 -19.35
N GLU A 70 7.47 1.05 -19.39
CA GLU A 70 8.91 1.15 -19.68
C GLU A 70 9.23 1.75 -21.06
N ARG A 71 8.23 1.87 -21.96
CA ARG A 71 8.34 2.45 -23.30
C ARG A 71 7.78 3.87 -23.38
N GLY A 72 7.26 4.40 -22.29
CA GLY A 72 6.63 5.71 -22.24
C GLY A 72 5.18 5.75 -22.71
N LEU A 73 4.50 4.59 -22.86
CA LEU A 73 3.09 4.51 -23.21
C LEU A 73 2.22 4.53 -21.97
N LEU A 74 1.10 5.24 -21.99
CA LEU A 74 0.13 5.27 -20.89
C LEU A 74 -0.41 3.88 -20.60
N ILE A 75 -0.38 3.47 -19.33
CA ILE A 75 -0.90 2.17 -18.87
C ILE A 75 -2.33 2.22 -18.37
N ALA A 76 -2.92 3.42 -18.28
CA ALA A 76 -4.27 3.65 -17.78
C ALA A 76 -4.55 3.01 -16.40
N ALA A 77 -3.55 3.05 -15.52
CA ALA A 77 -3.64 2.50 -14.16
C ALA A 77 -4.75 3.18 -13.35
N LYS A 78 -5.39 2.42 -12.47
CA LYS A 78 -6.47 2.90 -11.61
C LYS A 78 -6.19 2.56 -10.15
N PRO A 79 -6.49 3.45 -9.21
CA PRO A 79 -6.46 3.10 -7.80
C PRO A 79 -7.57 2.08 -7.47
N ARG A 80 -7.32 1.24 -6.48
CA ARG A 80 -8.27 0.20 -6.05
C ARG A 80 -8.71 0.39 -4.61
N LYS A 81 -7.75 0.53 -3.70
CA LYS A 81 -8.03 0.57 -2.25
C LYS A 81 -7.14 1.57 -1.55
N LEU A 82 -7.71 2.33 -0.62
CA LEU A 82 -6.99 3.20 0.29
C LEU A 82 -6.59 2.43 1.56
N ILE A 83 -5.33 2.53 1.97
CA ILE A 83 -4.80 1.96 3.21
C ILE A 83 -4.39 3.12 4.12
N VAL A 84 -4.93 3.14 5.34
CA VAL A 84 -4.70 4.22 6.31
C VAL A 84 -4.36 3.67 7.70
N PRO A 85 -3.62 4.41 8.52
CA PRO A 85 -3.48 4.13 9.94
C PRO A 85 -4.79 4.44 10.69
N PRO A 86 -4.95 3.96 11.93
CA PRO A 86 -6.14 4.23 12.74
C PRO A 86 -6.45 5.72 12.94
N ALA A 87 -5.43 6.58 12.98
CA ALA A 87 -5.58 8.02 13.13
C ALA A 87 -6.37 8.67 11.98
N LEU A 88 -6.22 8.16 10.76
CA LEU A 88 -6.88 8.67 9.56
C LEU A 88 -8.21 7.97 9.22
N MET A 89 -8.66 7.02 10.04
CA MET A 89 -9.87 6.22 9.76
C MET A 89 -11.09 7.10 9.51
N PHE A 90 -11.37 8.07 10.39
CA PHE A 90 -12.54 8.95 10.25
C PHE A 90 -12.43 9.94 9.09
N VAL A 91 -11.21 10.32 8.73
CA VAL A 91 -10.96 11.15 7.53
C VAL A 91 -11.28 10.33 6.29
N ALA A 92 -10.79 9.10 6.20
CA ALA A 92 -11.06 8.19 5.09
C ALA A 92 -12.56 7.90 4.93
N THR A 93 -13.30 7.67 6.04
CA THR A 93 -14.76 7.50 6.02
C THR A 93 -15.45 8.72 5.40
N ARG A 94 -15.09 9.92 5.85
CA ARG A 94 -15.70 11.16 5.31
C ARG A 94 -15.40 11.37 3.84
N LEU A 95 -14.20 11.00 3.37
CA LEU A 95 -13.80 11.19 1.98
C LEU A 95 -14.44 10.17 1.03
N LEU A 96 -14.63 8.92 1.48
CA LEU A 96 -15.05 7.83 0.58
C LEU A 96 -16.51 7.39 0.75
N GLU A 97 -17.16 7.70 1.89
CA GLU A 97 -18.51 7.18 2.16
C GLU A 97 -19.60 8.26 2.11
N THR A 98 -19.26 9.56 2.20
CA THR A 98 -20.26 10.63 2.11
C THR A 98 -20.63 10.91 0.67
N GLU A 99 -21.93 11.16 0.41
CA GLU A 99 -22.43 11.52 -0.92
C GLU A 99 -22.19 12.99 -1.27
N LEU A 100 -22.24 13.84 -0.26
CA LEU A 100 -22.03 15.28 -0.39
C LEU A 100 -20.71 15.67 0.23
N ARG A 101 -20.12 16.75 -0.27
CA ARG A 101 -18.87 17.30 0.25
C ARG A 101 -19.09 17.87 1.64
N VAL A 102 -18.23 17.46 2.58
CA VAL A 102 -18.32 17.91 3.98
C VAL A 102 -17.74 19.31 4.11
N GLY A 103 -18.48 20.23 4.74
CA GLY A 103 -18.01 21.57 5.09
C GLY A 103 -18.37 22.67 4.09
N THR A 104 -19.20 22.39 3.09
CA THR A 104 -19.76 23.40 2.19
C THR A 104 -21.23 23.68 2.54
N ASN A 105 -21.68 24.95 2.39
CA ASN A 105 -23.09 25.32 2.52
C ASN A 105 -23.89 24.98 1.26
N ASP A 106 -23.20 24.72 0.14
CA ASP A 106 -23.77 24.31 -1.12
C ASP A 106 -23.83 22.77 -1.18
N ASN A 107 -24.81 22.22 -1.85
CA ASN A 107 -24.96 20.77 -2.05
C ASN A 107 -23.95 20.23 -3.06
N ASP A 108 -22.64 20.47 -2.80
CA ASP A 108 -21.57 19.98 -3.64
C ASP A 108 -21.47 18.46 -3.56
N ILE A 109 -21.27 17.83 -4.71
CA ILE A 109 -21.13 16.39 -4.83
C ILE A 109 -19.72 16.00 -4.40
N ASN A 110 -19.61 14.93 -3.61
CA ASN A 110 -18.32 14.27 -3.37
C ASN A 110 -17.89 13.52 -4.64
N ALA A 111 -16.94 14.09 -5.38
CA ALA A 111 -16.49 13.55 -6.66
C ALA A 111 -15.82 12.17 -6.52
N LEU A 112 -15.06 11.94 -5.44
CA LEU A 112 -14.33 10.68 -5.20
C LEU A 112 -15.28 9.49 -5.05
N LYS A 113 -16.38 9.67 -4.28
CA LYS A 113 -17.38 8.62 -4.10
C LYS A 113 -18.24 8.44 -5.35
N ASN A 114 -18.77 9.52 -5.89
CA ASN A 114 -19.71 9.45 -7.01
C ASN A 114 -19.07 8.94 -8.31
N ASN A 115 -17.79 9.21 -8.52
CA ASN A 115 -17.02 8.68 -9.65
C ASN A 115 -16.55 7.24 -9.43
N GLY A 116 -16.64 6.71 -8.20
CA GLY A 116 -16.13 5.39 -7.87
C GLY A 116 -14.62 5.25 -8.05
N SER A 117 -13.87 6.33 -7.80
CA SER A 117 -12.42 6.39 -8.04
C SER A 117 -11.64 5.35 -7.25
N ILE A 118 -12.15 4.91 -6.09
CA ILE A 118 -11.54 3.88 -5.24
C ILE A 118 -12.57 2.78 -4.97
N PRO A 119 -12.73 1.81 -5.87
CA PRO A 119 -13.84 0.86 -5.86
C PRO A 119 -13.83 -0.11 -4.67
N GLU A 120 -12.66 -0.40 -4.08
CA GLU A 120 -12.54 -1.29 -2.91
C GLU A 120 -12.59 -0.54 -1.57
N GLY A 121 -12.89 0.78 -1.59
CA GLY A 121 -12.98 1.61 -0.41
C GLY A 121 -11.66 1.74 0.35
N TYR A 122 -11.71 1.72 1.68
CA TYR A 122 -10.51 1.85 2.51
C TYR A 122 -10.34 0.68 3.48
N THR A 123 -9.11 0.50 3.96
CA THR A 123 -8.75 -0.47 5.00
C THR A 123 -7.86 0.19 6.04
N VAL A 124 -8.22 0.00 7.32
CA VAL A 124 -7.39 0.46 8.44
C VAL A 124 -6.33 -0.59 8.75
N ASN A 125 -5.06 -0.19 8.70
CA ASN A 125 -3.94 -1.05 9.08
C ASN A 125 -3.35 -0.58 10.42
N HIS A 126 -3.59 -1.35 11.46
CA HIS A 126 -3.15 -1.05 12.83
C HIS A 126 -1.63 -1.17 13.04
N PHE A 127 -0.88 -1.70 12.07
CA PHE A 127 0.56 -1.92 12.16
C PHE A 127 1.37 -0.86 11.41
N LEU A 128 0.74 0.17 10.88
CA LEU A 128 1.42 1.35 10.37
C LEU A 128 1.95 2.17 11.54
N THR A 129 3.23 2.54 11.46
CA THR A 129 3.91 3.30 12.52
C THR A 129 3.73 4.81 12.35
N ASP A 130 3.59 5.26 11.12
CA ASP A 130 3.31 6.65 10.81
C ASP A 130 1.80 6.90 10.87
N THR A 131 1.40 7.93 11.64
CA THR A 131 0.01 8.29 11.86
C THR A 131 -0.60 9.14 10.74
N ASN A 132 0.24 9.74 9.90
CA ASN A 132 -0.16 10.64 8.82
C ASN A 132 -0.02 10.01 7.44
N ALA A 133 0.77 8.94 7.32
CA ALA A 133 0.99 8.26 6.04
C ALA A 133 -0.28 7.57 5.54
N TRP A 134 -0.51 7.66 4.24
CA TRP A 134 -1.60 6.96 3.55
C TRP A 134 -1.14 6.38 2.22
N PHE A 135 -1.79 5.31 1.80
CA PHE A 135 -1.37 4.54 0.64
C PHE A 135 -2.57 4.16 -0.23
N LEU A 136 -2.37 4.14 -1.56
CA LEU A 136 -3.33 3.65 -2.54
C LEU A 136 -2.74 2.44 -3.25
N THR A 137 -3.42 1.30 -3.19
CA THR A 137 -3.10 0.18 -4.09
C THR A 137 -3.71 0.44 -5.46
N THR A 138 -3.05 -0.06 -6.49
CA THR A 138 -3.48 0.11 -7.87
C THR A 138 -3.84 -1.24 -8.50
N ASP A 139 -4.37 -1.22 -9.72
CA ASP A 139 -4.67 -2.41 -10.53
C ASP A 139 -3.46 -2.92 -11.33
N VAL A 140 -2.31 -2.22 -11.24
CA VAL A 140 -1.07 -2.65 -11.90
C VAL A 140 -0.64 -4.02 -11.36
N PRO A 141 -0.43 -5.00 -12.24
CA PRO A 141 -0.03 -6.34 -11.83
C PRO A 141 1.36 -6.34 -11.20
N ASN A 142 1.62 -7.35 -10.39
CA ASN A 142 2.94 -7.58 -9.77
C ASN A 142 3.42 -6.53 -8.76
N GLY A 143 2.54 -5.73 -8.17
CA GLY A 143 2.87 -4.81 -7.08
C GLY A 143 3.31 -5.54 -5.80
N LEU A 144 2.57 -5.35 -4.72
CA LEU A 144 2.84 -6.00 -3.43
C LEU A 144 2.67 -7.52 -3.52
N LYS A 145 3.67 -8.29 -3.04
CA LYS A 145 3.69 -9.75 -3.11
C LYS A 145 3.96 -10.40 -1.77
N HIS A 146 3.28 -11.52 -1.56
CA HIS A 146 3.56 -12.47 -0.49
C HIS A 146 4.17 -13.74 -1.09
N PHE A 147 5.45 -13.97 -0.83
CA PHE A 147 6.19 -15.14 -1.30
C PHE A 147 6.13 -16.23 -0.25
N VAL A 148 5.52 -17.36 -0.55
CA VAL A 148 5.47 -18.53 0.33
C VAL A 148 6.50 -19.55 -0.13
N ARG A 149 7.54 -19.77 0.67
CA ARG A 149 8.56 -20.81 0.41
C ARG A 149 8.17 -22.15 1.00
N THR A 150 7.63 -22.12 2.21
CA THR A 150 7.13 -23.33 2.89
C THR A 150 5.82 -22.95 3.58
N PRO A 151 4.69 -23.57 3.19
CA PRO A 151 3.42 -23.35 3.87
C PRO A 151 3.49 -23.79 5.33
N LEU A 152 2.50 -23.40 6.13
CA LEU A 152 2.42 -23.80 7.53
C LEU A 152 2.36 -25.32 7.64
N GLN A 153 3.36 -25.91 8.28
CA GLN A 153 3.46 -27.32 8.57
C GLN A 153 3.46 -27.51 10.09
N ASN A 154 2.62 -28.39 10.57
CA ASN A 154 2.57 -28.80 11.96
C ASN A 154 3.11 -30.23 12.05
N SER A 155 3.93 -30.50 13.04
CA SER A 155 4.39 -31.84 13.38
C SER A 155 4.37 -32.04 14.88
N MET A 156 4.20 -33.28 15.29
CA MET A 156 4.20 -33.71 16.67
C MET A 156 5.22 -34.85 16.80
N ASP A 157 5.99 -34.81 17.84
CA ASP A 157 7.00 -35.83 18.15
C ASP A 157 6.92 -36.18 19.64
N GLY A 158 6.97 -37.45 19.96
CA GLY A 158 6.97 -37.95 21.34
C GLY A 158 8.41 -38.18 21.79
N ASP A 159 8.75 -37.70 22.97
CA ASP A 159 10.01 -37.96 23.61
C ASP A 159 9.88 -39.29 24.41
N PHE A 160 10.59 -40.32 23.99
CA PHE A 160 10.55 -41.63 24.59
C PHE A 160 11.05 -41.62 26.04
N ASP A 161 12.10 -40.83 26.35
CA ASP A 161 12.74 -40.85 27.65
C ASP A 161 11.91 -40.10 28.72
N THR A 162 11.22 -39.03 28.34
CA THR A 162 10.47 -38.20 29.29
C THR A 162 8.96 -38.37 29.21
N GLY A 163 8.45 -39.07 28.20
CA GLY A 163 7.03 -39.22 27.94
C GLY A 163 6.31 -37.93 27.51
N ASN A 164 7.05 -36.86 27.25
CA ASN A 164 6.52 -35.58 26.84
C ASN A 164 6.24 -35.54 25.33
N VAL A 165 5.22 -34.77 24.93
CA VAL A 165 4.88 -34.53 23.51
C VAL A 165 5.34 -33.14 23.13
N ARG A 166 6.11 -33.03 22.02
CA ARG A 166 6.61 -31.78 21.47
C ARG A 166 5.83 -31.43 20.20
N TYR A 167 5.27 -30.22 20.18
CA TYR A 167 4.60 -29.69 19.00
C TYR A 167 5.50 -28.71 18.29
N LYS A 168 5.64 -28.84 16.97
CA LYS A 168 6.42 -27.97 16.11
C LYS A 168 5.55 -27.41 15.01
N ALA A 169 5.56 -26.09 14.86
CA ALA A 169 4.98 -25.40 13.72
C ALA A 169 6.09 -24.68 12.95
N ARG A 170 6.14 -24.87 11.63
CA ARG A 170 7.13 -24.26 10.75
C ARG A 170 6.45 -23.60 9.56
N GLU A 171 6.88 -22.39 9.26
CA GLU A 171 6.46 -21.64 8.08
C GLU A 171 7.63 -20.79 7.56
N ARG A 172 7.77 -20.67 6.23
CA ARG A 172 8.76 -19.78 5.61
C ARG A 172 8.09 -18.95 4.53
N TYR A 173 8.16 -17.64 4.71
CA TYR A 173 7.55 -16.68 3.79
C TYR A 173 8.36 -15.36 3.78
N SER A 174 8.11 -14.54 2.78
CA SER A 174 8.63 -13.17 2.67
C SER A 174 7.57 -12.27 2.05
N PHE A 175 7.67 -10.98 2.31
CA PHE A 175 6.92 -9.94 1.64
C PHE A 175 7.86 -9.07 0.83
N GLY A 176 7.40 -8.55 -0.28
CA GLY A 176 8.18 -7.67 -1.13
C GLY A 176 7.30 -7.02 -2.21
N VAL A 177 7.96 -6.28 -3.07
CA VAL A 177 7.34 -5.57 -4.20
C VAL A 177 8.12 -5.94 -5.44
N SER A 178 7.44 -6.20 -6.55
CA SER A 178 8.10 -6.43 -7.83
C SER A 178 7.93 -5.24 -8.78
N ASP A 179 6.82 -4.53 -8.67
CA ASP A 179 6.54 -3.34 -9.47
C ASP A 179 6.15 -2.18 -8.54
N PRO A 180 6.92 -1.07 -8.51
CA PRO A 180 6.61 0.07 -7.65
C PRO A 180 5.29 0.77 -8.02
N LEU A 181 4.81 0.65 -9.27
CA LEU A 181 3.54 1.21 -9.70
C LEU A 181 2.31 0.45 -9.15
N GLY A 182 2.51 -0.69 -8.50
CA GLY A 182 1.46 -1.42 -7.79
C GLY A 182 0.93 -0.72 -6.54
N ILE A 183 1.60 0.35 -6.10
CA ILE A 183 1.21 1.14 -4.94
C ILE A 183 1.67 2.60 -5.07
N TYR A 184 0.85 3.49 -4.55
CA TYR A 184 1.16 4.92 -4.39
C TYR A 184 1.14 5.25 -2.90
N GLY A 185 2.00 6.17 -2.43
CA GLY A 185 2.03 6.56 -1.03
C GLY A 185 2.41 8.00 -0.77
N SER A 186 1.93 8.54 0.35
CA SER A 186 2.35 9.83 0.91
C SER A 186 2.65 9.67 2.40
N GLN A 187 3.70 10.32 2.88
CA GLN A 187 4.07 10.31 4.30
C GLN A 187 3.16 11.19 5.18
N GLY A 188 2.30 12.01 4.55
CA GLY A 188 1.65 13.11 5.26
C GLY A 188 2.59 14.31 5.45
N ALA A 189 2.07 15.39 6.00
CA ALA A 189 2.81 16.61 6.31
C ALA A 189 3.01 16.76 7.83
#